data_f83eb97214b3bce130eef9a301ac778f
#
_entry.id   f83eb97214b3bce130eef9a301ac778f
#
_cell.length_a   1.000
_cell.length_b   1.000
_cell.length_c   1.000
_cell.angle_alpha   90.00
_cell.angle_beta   90.00
_cell.angle_gamma   90.00
#
_symmetry.space_group_name_H-M   'P 1'
#
loop_
_entity.id
_entity.type
_entity.pdbx_description
1 polymer ?
#
loop_
_entity_poly.entity_id
_entity_poly.type
_entity_poly.pdbx_seq_one_letter_code
_entity_poly.pdbx_strand_id
1 'polypeptide(L)'
;MTRLSVNINKIATLRNARGGNIPDLLKAASDIERFGAHGITVHPRPDERHIRRNDVYALKKIVRTEFNIEGYPSEDFLKLIDEVRPHQATLVPDPPGVLTSNAGWDTKKHQKLLTKTQIVAF
;
A
#
# COMPACT_ATOMS: atom_id res chain seq x y z
N MET A 1 7.27 22.12 -2.33
CA MET A 1 6.08 21.92 -3.19
C MET A 1 5.36 20.64 -2.77
N THR A 2 4.07 20.72 -2.62
CA THR A 2 3.23 19.56 -2.28
C THR A 2 3.18 18.59 -3.46
N ARG A 3 3.35 17.30 -3.20
CA ARG A 3 3.27 16.23 -4.21
C ARG A 3 1.99 15.43 -4.01
N LEU A 4 1.41 14.95 -5.11
CA LEU A 4 0.20 14.14 -5.11
C LEU A 4 0.56 12.66 -5.25
N SER A 5 0.26 11.85 -4.25
CA SER A 5 0.21 10.39 -4.38
C SER A 5 -1.24 9.93 -4.48
N VAL A 6 -1.53 9.06 -5.43
CA VAL A 6 -2.89 8.57 -5.69
C VAL A 6 -3.06 7.16 -5.15
N ASN A 7 -4.03 6.98 -4.26
CA ASN A 7 -4.40 5.67 -3.74
C ASN A 7 -5.32 4.95 -4.75
N ILE A 8 -4.93 3.74 -5.16
CA ILE A 8 -5.64 2.95 -6.18
C ILE A 8 -6.38 1.72 -5.61
N ASN A 9 -6.53 1.63 -4.29
CA ASN A 9 -7.22 0.50 -3.63
C ASN A 9 -8.62 0.28 -4.18
N LYS A 10 -9.40 1.34 -4.42
CA LYS A 10 -10.78 1.25 -4.90
C LYS A 10 -10.89 0.71 -6.32
N ILE A 11 -9.91 0.95 -7.17
CA ILE A 11 -9.82 0.36 -8.51
C ILE A 11 -9.70 -1.17 -8.38
N ALA A 12 -8.85 -1.65 -7.47
CA ALA A 12 -8.72 -3.07 -7.18
C ALA A 12 -10.01 -3.66 -6.56
N THR A 13 -10.73 -2.91 -5.73
CA THR A 13 -12.03 -3.33 -5.20
C THR A 13 -13.03 -3.59 -6.32
N LEU A 14 -13.14 -2.70 -7.29
CA LEU A 14 -14.02 -2.86 -8.45
C LEU A 14 -13.61 -4.07 -9.31
N ARG A 15 -12.32 -4.23 -9.59
CA ARG A 15 -11.81 -5.41 -10.30
C ARG A 15 -12.20 -6.71 -9.59
N ASN A 16 -11.98 -6.79 -8.28
CA ASN A 16 -12.26 -7.98 -7.50
C ASN A 16 -13.77 -8.31 -7.46
N ALA A 17 -14.63 -7.29 -7.37
CA ALA A 17 -16.08 -7.47 -7.38
C ALA A 17 -16.60 -8.04 -8.71
N ARG A 18 -15.91 -7.74 -9.82
CA ARG A 18 -16.27 -8.26 -11.15
C ARG A 18 -15.67 -9.63 -11.45
N GLY A 19 -14.68 -10.08 -10.70
CA GLY A 19 -14.07 -11.40 -10.83
C GLY A 19 -13.07 -11.56 -12.00
N GLY A 20 -12.79 -10.49 -12.73
CA GLY A 20 -11.83 -10.48 -13.85
C GLY A 20 -10.66 -9.53 -13.62
N ASN A 21 -10.17 -8.93 -14.70
CA ASN A 21 -9.11 -7.92 -14.68
C ASN A 21 -9.59 -6.53 -15.12
N ILE A 22 -10.87 -6.24 -14.97
CA ILE A 22 -11.47 -4.95 -15.32
C ILE A 22 -12.13 -4.33 -14.08
N PRO A 23 -11.77 -3.08 -13.75
CA PRO A 23 -10.73 -2.23 -14.36
C PRO A 23 -9.32 -2.80 -14.18
N ASP A 24 -8.47 -2.60 -15.18
CA ASP A 24 -7.06 -3.04 -15.17
C ASP A 24 -6.26 -2.12 -14.23
N LEU A 25 -5.76 -2.71 -13.13
CA LEU A 25 -5.06 -1.97 -12.08
C LEU A 25 -3.72 -1.40 -12.56
N LEU A 26 -2.97 -2.16 -13.36
CA LEU A 26 -1.66 -1.73 -13.85
C LEU A 26 -1.80 -0.62 -14.87
N LYS A 27 -2.77 -0.75 -15.78
CA LYS A 27 -3.10 0.32 -16.73
C LYS A 27 -3.53 1.59 -16.01
N ALA A 28 -4.39 1.46 -15.00
CA ALA A 28 -4.83 2.61 -14.20
C ALA A 28 -3.66 3.31 -13.51
N ALA A 29 -2.72 2.57 -12.91
CA ALA A 29 -1.53 3.15 -12.30
C ALA A 29 -0.68 3.93 -13.32
N SER A 30 -0.43 3.35 -14.49
CA SER A 30 0.33 4.01 -15.57
C SER A 30 -0.38 5.25 -16.09
N ASP A 31 -1.70 5.21 -16.26
CA ASP A 31 -2.48 6.37 -16.71
C ASP A 31 -2.46 7.50 -15.67
N ILE A 32 -2.56 7.17 -14.38
CA ILE A 32 -2.50 8.13 -13.27
C ILE A 32 -1.13 8.85 -13.26
N GLU A 33 -0.03 8.12 -13.43
CA GLU A 33 1.29 8.73 -13.56
C GLU A 33 1.38 9.65 -14.78
N ARG A 34 0.86 9.21 -15.91
CA ARG A 34 0.81 10.01 -17.15
C ARG A 34 -0.01 11.30 -16.98
N PHE A 35 -1.04 11.28 -16.15
CA PHE A 35 -1.86 12.45 -15.81
C PHE A 35 -1.18 13.40 -14.81
N GLY A 36 0.03 13.08 -14.34
CA GLY A 36 0.86 13.96 -13.54
C GLY A 36 0.87 13.65 -12.05
N ALA A 37 0.41 12.48 -11.62
CA ALA A 37 0.61 12.05 -10.23
C ALA A 37 2.10 11.88 -9.92
N HIS A 38 2.48 12.21 -8.69
CA HIS A 38 3.86 12.11 -8.21
C HIS A 38 4.12 10.79 -7.48
N GLY A 39 3.09 10.00 -7.23
CA GLY A 39 3.19 8.72 -6.57
C GLY A 39 1.93 7.87 -6.67
N ILE A 40 2.11 6.58 -6.44
CA ILE A 40 1.04 5.58 -6.35
C ILE A 40 1.07 4.99 -4.95
N THR A 41 -0.08 4.96 -4.29
CA THR A 41 -0.24 4.38 -2.95
C THR A 41 -1.16 3.16 -3.00
N VAL A 42 -0.75 2.09 -2.34
CA VAL A 42 -1.53 0.85 -2.22
C VAL A 42 -1.49 0.33 -0.78
N HIS A 43 -2.57 -0.36 -0.38
CA HIS A 43 -2.66 -1.04 0.91
C HIS A 43 -3.02 -2.52 0.70
N PRO A 44 -2.04 -3.41 0.59
CA PRO A 44 -2.27 -4.85 0.49
C PRO A 44 -2.66 -5.42 1.86
N ARG A 45 -3.94 -5.41 2.16
CA ARG A 45 -4.46 -5.99 3.42
C ARG A 45 -4.28 -7.51 3.42
N PRO A 46 -4.12 -8.15 4.61
CA PRO A 46 -3.96 -9.61 4.69
C PRO A 46 -5.12 -10.41 4.07
N ASP A 47 -6.33 -9.86 4.07
CA ASP A 47 -7.53 -10.49 3.49
C ASP A 47 -7.67 -10.27 1.97
N GLU A 48 -6.75 -9.51 1.36
CA GLU A 48 -6.73 -9.21 -0.08
C GLU A 48 -8.07 -8.68 -0.64
N ARG A 49 -8.83 -7.94 0.17
CA ARG A 49 -10.15 -7.40 -0.23
C ARG A 49 -10.09 -6.44 -1.42
N HIS A 50 -8.93 -5.87 -1.69
CA HIS A 50 -8.67 -5.00 -2.85
C HIS A 50 -7.29 -5.30 -3.46
N ILE A 51 -6.22 -4.63 -3.06
CA ILE A 51 -4.85 -4.93 -3.51
C ILE A 51 -4.43 -6.32 -3.02
N ARG A 52 -4.02 -7.17 -3.93
CA ARG A 52 -3.46 -8.49 -3.65
C ARG A 52 -1.94 -8.41 -3.55
N ARG A 53 -1.31 -9.37 -2.88
CA ARG A 53 0.15 -9.43 -2.80
C ARG A 53 0.81 -9.43 -4.18
N ASN A 54 0.26 -10.18 -5.12
CA ASN A 54 0.76 -10.24 -6.50
C ASN A 54 0.65 -8.88 -7.23
N ASP A 55 -0.37 -8.07 -6.92
CA ASP A 55 -0.49 -6.73 -7.49
C ASP A 55 0.68 -5.84 -7.08
N VAL A 56 1.16 -5.97 -5.84
CA VAL A 56 2.28 -5.18 -5.32
C VAL A 56 3.55 -5.45 -6.13
N TYR A 57 3.86 -6.72 -6.39
CA TYR A 57 5.02 -7.08 -7.20
C TYR A 57 4.90 -6.62 -8.65
N ALA A 58 3.70 -6.72 -9.23
CA ALA A 58 3.44 -6.26 -10.59
C ALA A 58 3.55 -4.72 -10.69
N LEU A 59 2.98 -4.00 -9.75
CA LEU A 59 3.06 -2.53 -9.67
C LEU A 59 4.51 -2.06 -9.50
N LYS A 60 5.30 -2.73 -8.67
CA LYS A 60 6.71 -2.39 -8.48
C LYS A 60 7.50 -2.37 -9.79
N LYS A 61 7.14 -3.22 -10.74
CA LYS A 61 7.82 -3.31 -12.04
C LYS A 61 7.48 -2.16 -12.98
N ILE A 62 6.31 -1.54 -12.83
CA ILE A 62 5.80 -0.54 -13.78
C ILE A 62 5.74 0.88 -13.23
N VAL A 63 5.56 1.06 -11.92
CA VAL A 63 5.49 2.38 -11.28
C VAL A 63 6.87 3.06 -11.37
N ARG A 64 6.90 4.23 -11.96
CA ARG A 64 8.11 5.03 -12.20
C ARG A 64 8.27 6.21 -11.24
N THR A 65 7.16 6.61 -10.61
CA THR A 65 7.11 7.65 -9.60
C THR A 65 7.30 7.07 -8.20
N GLU A 66 6.96 7.81 -7.14
CA GLU A 66 7.04 7.29 -5.79
C GLU A 66 6.04 6.15 -5.59
N PHE A 67 6.51 4.99 -5.15
CA PHE A 67 5.66 3.86 -4.78
C PHE A 67 5.58 3.75 -3.26
N ASN A 68 4.38 3.96 -2.72
CA ASN A 68 4.10 3.89 -1.29
C ASN A 68 3.22 2.68 -0.98
N ILE A 69 3.62 1.88 0.00
CA ILE A 69 2.86 0.74 0.48
C ILE A 69 2.42 0.98 1.92
N GLU A 70 1.11 0.97 2.15
CA GLU A 70 0.52 1.10 3.48
C GLU A 70 0.31 -0.28 4.11
N GLY A 71 0.47 -0.39 5.41
CA GLY A 71 0.15 -1.62 6.13
C GLY A 71 0.39 -1.55 7.63
N TYR A 72 -0.25 -2.49 8.35
CA TYR A 72 0.05 -2.73 9.75
C TYR A 72 1.42 -3.41 9.87
N PRO A 73 2.29 -3.03 10.81
CA PRO A 73 3.66 -3.54 10.92
C PRO A 73 3.71 -4.98 11.47
N SER A 74 3.06 -5.91 10.79
CA SER A 74 3.17 -7.34 11.03
C SER A 74 4.46 -7.89 10.40
N GLU A 75 4.88 -9.07 10.82
CA GLU A 75 6.05 -9.75 10.22
C GLU A 75 5.88 -9.95 8.72
N ASP A 76 4.69 -10.34 8.27
CA ASP A 76 4.36 -10.51 6.86
C ASP A 76 4.46 -9.21 6.06
N PHE A 77 3.98 -8.11 6.63
CA PHE A 77 4.10 -6.79 6.00
C PHE A 77 5.57 -6.35 5.89
N LEU A 78 6.33 -6.50 6.97
CA LEU A 78 7.75 -6.13 6.98
C LEU A 78 8.55 -6.95 5.98
N LYS A 79 8.25 -8.25 5.86
CA LYS A 79 8.84 -9.12 4.83
C LYS A 79 8.50 -8.64 3.42
N LEU A 80 7.24 -8.28 3.16
CA LEU A 80 6.83 -7.72 1.88
C LEU A 80 7.60 -6.43 1.55
N ILE A 81 7.76 -5.53 2.51
CA ILE A 81 8.51 -4.29 2.33
C ILE A 81 9.98 -4.55 2.02
N ASP A 82 10.61 -5.51 2.70
CA ASP A 82 12.00 -5.88 2.43
C ASP A 82 12.19 -6.49 1.03
N GLU A 83 11.25 -7.32 0.59
CA GLU A 83 11.26 -7.94 -0.74
C GLU A 83 11.03 -6.90 -1.87
N VAL A 84 10.04 -6.03 -1.70
CA VAL A 84 9.59 -5.08 -2.75
C VAL A 84 10.47 -3.84 -2.80
N ARG A 85 10.95 -3.40 -1.66
CA ARG A 85 11.71 -2.15 -1.50
C ARG A 85 11.02 -0.96 -2.16
N PRO A 86 9.83 -0.56 -1.66
CA PRO A 86 9.14 0.62 -2.18
C PRO A 86 9.92 1.89 -1.83
N HIS A 87 9.53 3.01 -2.42
CA HIS A 87 10.09 4.31 -2.06
C HIS A 87 9.67 4.75 -0.67
N GLN A 88 8.46 4.33 -0.24
CA GLN A 88 7.91 4.66 1.06
C GLN A 88 7.06 3.51 1.59
N ALA A 89 7.11 3.28 2.89
CA ALA A 89 6.17 2.43 3.61
C ALA A 89 5.45 3.28 4.67
N THR A 90 4.12 3.26 4.63
CA THR A 90 3.29 3.98 5.59
C THR A 90 2.67 3.00 6.59
N LEU A 91 3.01 3.16 7.86
CA LEU A 91 2.49 2.28 8.91
C LEU A 91 1.09 2.73 9.34
N VAL A 92 0.13 1.83 9.28
CA VAL A 92 -1.25 2.08 9.72
C VAL A 92 -1.57 1.25 10.96
N PRO A 93 -2.35 1.81 11.92
CA PRO A 93 -2.62 1.12 13.20
C PRO A 93 -3.76 0.10 13.13
N ASP A 94 -4.29 -0.17 11.93
CA ASP A 94 -5.46 -1.02 11.76
C ASP A 94 -5.08 -2.51 11.82
N PRO A 95 -5.45 -3.23 12.89
CA PRO A 95 -5.25 -4.67 12.95
C PRO A 95 -6.11 -5.40 11.92
N PRO A 96 -5.80 -6.67 11.60
CA PRO A 96 -6.64 -7.49 10.74
C PRO A 96 -8.10 -7.51 11.20
N GLY A 97 -9.05 -7.43 10.27
CA GLY A 97 -10.48 -7.49 10.56
C GLY A 97 -11.20 -6.14 10.68
N VAL A 98 -10.49 -5.03 10.72
CA VAL A 98 -11.10 -3.70 10.70
C VAL A 98 -11.68 -3.40 9.31
N LEU A 99 -12.92 -2.93 9.25
CA LEU A 99 -13.60 -2.66 7.98
C LEU A 99 -13.00 -1.44 7.27
N THR A 100 -12.79 -0.37 7.99
CA THR A 100 -12.26 0.90 7.46
C THR A 100 -11.29 1.51 8.45
N SER A 101 -10.19 2.08 7.94
CA SER A 101 -9.25 2.84 8.76
C SER A 101 -9.92 4.08 9.35
N ASN A 102 -9.93 4.20 10.66
CA ASN A 102 -10.58 5.30 11.38
C ASN A 102 -9.78 5.78 12.61
N ALA A 103 -8.54 5.33 12.75
CA ALA A 103 -7.71 5.64 13.91
C ALA A 103 -6.30 6.09 13.48
N GLY A 104 -5.68 6.90 14.32
CA GLY A 104 -4.25 7.21 14.26
C GLY A 104 -3.45 6.35 15.25
N TRP A 105 -2.14 6.43 15.16
CA TRP A 105 -1.26 5.77 16.12
C TRP A 105 -1.26 6.48 17.48
N ASP A 106 -1.49 5.73 18.55
CA ASP A 106 -1.03 6.12 19.88
C ASP A 106 0.47 5.79 19.97
N THR A 107 1.30 6.76 19.59
CA THR A 107 2.75 6.58 19.47
C THR A 107 3.43 6.31 20.82
N LYS A 108 2.86 6.79 21.92
CA LYS A 108 3.37 6.52 23.27
C LYS A 108 3.14 5.06 23.65
N LYS A 109 1.91 4.57 23.46
CA LYS A 109 1.53 3.18 23.74
C LYS A 109 2.29 2.19 22.86
N HIS A 110 2.51 2.51 21.60
CA HIS A 110 3.12 1.63 20.60
C HIS A 110 4.59 1.95 20.29
N GLN A 111 5.24 2.74 21.13
CA GLN A 111 6.63 3.20 20.92
C GLN A 111 7.60 2.07 20.59
N LYS A 112 7.57 0.98 21.36
CA LYS A 112 8.48 -0.16 21.15
C LYS A 112 8.30 -0.81 19.78
N LEU A 113 7.05 -1.03 19.35
CA LEU A 113 6.72 -1.60 18.06
C LEU A 113 7.20 -0.70 16.92
N LEU A 114 6.86 0.58 16.98
CA LEU A 114 7.21 1.55 15.93
C LEU A 114 8.72 1.74 15.81
N THR A 115 9.44 1.83 16.93
CA THR A 115 10.91 1.93 16.93
C THR A 115 11.55 0.68 16.33
N LYS A 116 11.10 -0.50 16.71
CA LYS A 116 11.60 -1.77 16.15
C LYS A 116 11.36 -1.85 14.64
N THR A 117 10.18 -1.44 14.19
CA THR A 117 9.82 -1.43 12.76
C THR A 117 10.72 -0.49 11.98
N GLN A 118 10.98 0.70 12.49
CA GLN A 118 11.85 1.67 11.83
C GLN A 118 13.28 1.13 11.63
N ILE A 119 13.82 0.41 12.60
CA ILE A 119 15.17 -0.20 12.51
C ILE A 119 15.21 -1.30 11.45
N VAL A 120 14.13 -2.05 11.26
CA VAL A 120 14.07 -3.17 10.30
C VAL A 120 13.78 -2.70 8.88
N ALA A 121 12.98 -1.66 8.70
CA ALA A 121 12.50 -1.20 7.40
C ALA A 121 13.43 -0.19 6.70
N PHE A 122 14.33 0.42 7.44
CA PHE A 122 15.23 1.48 6.94
C PHE A 122 16.66 1.21 7.44
#